data_e99516cbf0843d4e6f96ba9a14a9e4a1
#
_entry.id   e99516cbf0843d4e6f96ba9a14a9e4a1
#
_cell.length_a   1.000
_cell.length_b   1.000
_cell.length_c   1.000
_cell.angle_alpha   90.00
_cell.angle_beta   90.00
_cell.angle_gamma   90.00
#
_symmetry.space_group_name_H-M   'P 1'
#
loop_
_entity.id
_entity.type
_entity.pdbx_description
1 polymer ?
#
loop_
_entity_poly.entity_id
_entity_poly.type
_entity_poly.pdbx_seq_one_letter_code
_entity_poly.pdbx_strand_id
1 'polypeptide(L)'
;MHLTDKQIEDYKNLGVIIIKDVFKDWIEPLRLGFQKVLNDPSKHGRENVTDNKGRFFEDYCNWQRISEFKDCIFNSQAAQIVAEATSSKSSQIFHEHIFIKEAG
;
A
#
# COMPACT_ATOMS: atom_id res chain seq x y z
N MET A 1 -17.47 5.21 1.07
CA MET A 1 -16.98 6.58 1.30
C MET A 1 -16.60 7.21 -0.04
N HIS A 2 -16.83 8.50 -0.19
CA HIS A 2 -16.41 9.25 -1.38
C HIS A 2 -15.54 10.43 -0.97
N LEU A 3 -14.61 10.81 -1.83
CA LEU A 3 -13.83 12.03 -1.61
C LEU A 3 -14.74 13.26 -1.78
N THR A 4 -14.44 14.29 -1.00
CA THR A 4 -15.11 15.58 -1.18
C THR A 4 -14.52 16.31 -2.40
N ASP A 5 -15.28 17.24 -2.95
CA ASP A 5 -14.78 18.08 -4.05
C ASP A 5 -13.49 18.80 -3.67
N LYS A 6 -13.40 19.26 -2.41
CA LYS A 6 -12.20 19.91 -1.89
C LYS A 6 -10.99 18.96 -1.88
N GLN A 7 -11.18 17.71 -1.45
CA GLN A 7 -10.09 16.72 -1.46
C GLN A 7 -9.59 16.44 -2.87
N ILE A 8 -10.49 16.32 -3.84
CA ILE A 8 -10.15 16.11 -5.24
C ILE A 8 -9.38 17.32 -5.79
N GLU A 9 -9.83 18.53 -5.49
CA GLU A 9 -9.14 19.75 -5.89
C GLU A 9 -7.77 19.88 -5.23
N ASP A 10 -7.68 19.59 -3.94
CA ASP A 10 -6.40 19.62 -3.21
C ASP A 10 -5.41 18.63 -3.81
N TYR A 11 -5.84 17.41 -4.14
CA TYR A 11 -4.97 16.45 -4.81
C TYR A 11 -4.47 16.96 -6.16
N LYS A 12 -5.36 17.55 -6.96
CA LYS A 12 -5.02 18.12 -8.25
C LYS A 12 -3.97 19.24 -8.14
N ASN A 13 -4.12 20.09 -7.13
CA ASN A 13 -3.26 21.26 -6.97
C ASN A 13 -1.96 20.96 -6.22
N LEU A 14 -2.00 20.07 -5.23
CA LEU A 14 -0.87 19.78 -4.34
C LEU A 14 -0.14 18.48 -4.69
N GLY A 15 -0.79 17.58 -5.43
CA GLY A 15 -0.25 16.26 -5.75
C GLY A 15 -0.35 15.26 -4.61
N VAL A 16 -0.93 15.63 -3.48
CA VAL A 16 -1.07 14.76 -2.30
C VAL A 16 -2.26 15.18 -1.46
N ILE A 17 -2.94 14.20 -0.88
CA ILE A 17 -3.95 14.41 0.16
C ILE A 17 -3.79 13.33 1.23
N ILE A 18 -4.28 13.62 2.44
CA ILE A 18 -4.31 12.66 3.54
C ILE A 18 -5.77 12.34 3.86
N ILE A 19 -6.09 11.05 3.88
CA ILE A 19 -7.41 10.56 4.22
C ILE A 19 -7.25 9.67 5.45
N LYS A 20 -7.81 10.10 6.59
CA LYS A 20 -7.63 9.40 7.85
C LYS A 20 -8.57 8.20 7.98
N ASP A 21 -8.09 7.16 8.65
CA ASP A 21 -8.86 6.01 9.14
C ASP A 21 -9.53 5.15 8.07
N VAL A 22 -9.28 5.41 6.80
CA VAL A 22 -9.96 4.69 5.70
C VAL A 22 -9.53 3.22 5.60
N PHE A 23 -8.32 2.89 6.05
CA PHE A 23 -7.79 1.53 5.99
C PHE A 23 -7.59 0.87 7.36
N LYS A 24 -8.17 1.41 8.42
CA LYS A 24 -7.94 0.87 9.77
C LYS A 24 -8.36 -0.60 9.91
N ASP A 25 -9.42 -1.03 9.22
CA ASP A 25 -9.89 -2.41 9.26
C ASP A 25 -8.98 -3.36 8.46
N TRP A 26 -8.07 -2.80 7.67
CA TRP A 26 -7.11 -3.56 6.86
C TRP A 26 -5.73 -3.71 7.53
N ILE A 27 -5.51 -3.06 8.67
CA ILE A 27 -4.20 -3.09 9.34
C ILE A 27 -3.81 -4.51 9.73
N GLU A 28 -4.69 -5.24 10.41
CA GLU A 28 -4.37 -6.60 10.85
C GLU A 28 -4.25 -7.60 9.68
N PRO A 29 -5.16 -7.62 8.69
CA PRO A 29 -4.93 -8.42 7.49
C PRO A 29 -3.60 -8.12 6.79
N LEU A 30 -3.25 -6.85 6.64
CA LEU A 30 -1.99 -6.46 6.00
C LEU A 30 -0.76 -6.87 6.82
N ARG A 31 -0.84 -6.80 8.16
CA ARG A 31 0.23 -7.31 9.02
C ARG A 31 0.47 -8.81 8.80
N LEU A 32 -0.60 -9.58 8.69
CA LEU A 32 -0.49 -11.01 8.37
C LEU A 32 0.15 -11.24 7.01
N GLY A 33 -0.24 -10.46 6.00
CA GLY A 33 0.37 -10.52 4.68
C GLY A 33 1.85 -10.19 4.70
N PHE A 34 2.23 -9.14 5.42
CA PHE A 34 3.63 -8.75 5.61
C PHE A 34 4.44 -9.85 6.28
N GLN A 35 3.87 -10.49 7.31
CA GLN A 35 4.54 -11.59 8.00
C GLN A 35 4.77 -12.78 7.06
N LYS A 36 3.81 -13.08 6.19
CA LYS A 36 3.97 -14.14 5.18
C LYS A 36 5.11 -13.82 4.22
N VAL A 37 5.24 -12.58 3.78
CA VAL A 37 6.35 -12.17 2.90
C VAL A 37 7.68 -12.24 3.64
N LEU A 38 7.74 -11.80 4.90
CA LEU A 38 8.97 -11.90 5.70
C LEU A 38 9.42 -13.34 5.90
N ASN A 39 8.47 -14.27 6.09
CA ASN A 39 8.77 -15.70 6.27
C ASN A 39 9.19 -16.38 4.97
N ASP A 40 8.74 -15.87 3.83
CA ASP A 40 9.02 -16.43 2.50
C ASP A 40 9.07 -15.30 1.47
N PRO A 41 10.17 -14.54 1.42
CA PRO A 41 10.32 -13.45 0.46
C PRO A 41 10.30 -13.95 -0.99
N SER A 42 9.86 -13.08 -1.91
CA SER A 42 9.95 -13.38 -3.33
C SER A 42 11.38 -13.22 -3.85
N LYS A 43 11.60 -13.52 -5.12
CA LYS A 43 12.87 -13.26 -5.80
C LYS A 43 13.25 -11.78 -5.82
N HIS A 44 12.29 -10.88 -5.55
CA HIS A 44 12.51 -9.44 -5.49
C HIS A 44 12.82 -8.95 -4.07
N GLY A 45 12.72 -9.83 -3.06
CA GLY A 45 12.99 -9.48 -1.68
C GLY A 45 14.43 -9.01 -1.50
N ARG A 46 14.61 -7.92 -0.75
CA ARG A 46 15.93 -7.35 -0.54
C ARG A 46 16.06 -6.74 0.86
N GLU A 47 17.16 -7.08 1.53
CA GLU A 47 17.59 -6.35 2.71
C GLU A 47 18.51 -5.21 2.26
N ASN A 48 18.13 -3.98 2.57
CA ASN A 48 18.97 -2.83 2.32
C ASN A 48 19.96 -2.68 3.47
N VAL A 49 21.22 -3.03 3.22
CA VAL A 49 22.27 -2.95 4.23
C VAL A 49 22.72 -1.51 4.37
N THR A 50 22.68 -1.01 5.60
CA THR A 50 23.20 0.30 5.97
C THR A 50 24.13 0.14 7.17
N ASP A 51 24.98 1.13 7.42
CA ASP A 51 25.82 1.16 8.61
C ASP A 51 25.01 1.36 9.88
N ASN A 52 23.76 1.75 9.76
CA ASN A 52 22.81 1.85 10.86
C ASN A 52 22.25 0.49 11.22
N LYS A 53 21.79 0.35 12.46
CA LYS A 53 21.39 -0.94 13.02
C LYS A 53 19.96 -1.33 12.70
N GLY A 54 19.15 -0.43 12.16
CA GLY A 54 17.76 -0.70 11.82
C GLY A 54 17.65 -1.51 10.54
N ARG A 55 16.76 -2.50 10.55
CA ARG A 55 16.45 -3.28 9.37
C ARG A 55 15.72 -2.42 8.34
N PHE A 56 16.06 -2.57 7.07
CA PHE A 56 15.29 -2.03 5.95
C PHE A 56 15.09 -3.15 4.93
N PHE A 57 13.91 -3.71 4.94
CA PHE A 57 13.53 -4.79 4.02
C PHE A 57 12.51 -4.26 3.01
N GLU A 58 12.63 -4.72 1.76
CA GLU A 58 11.62 -4.44 0.75
C GLU A 58 11.36 -5.68 -0.10
N ASP A 59 10.14 -5.77 -0.63
CA ASP A 59 9.73 -6.78 -1.58
C ASP A 59 8.54 -6.24 -2.39
N TYR A 60 8.29 -6.81 -3.57
CA TYR A 60 7.20 -6.36 -4.43
C TYR A 60 6.67 -7.47 -5.31
N CYS A 61 5.52 -7.24 -5.94
CA CYS A 61 4.84 -8.19 -6.83
C CYS A 61 4.41 -9.48 -6.12
N ASN A 62 3.87 -9.36 -4.90
CA ASN A 62 3.43 -10.48 -4.09
C ASN A 62 1.90 -10.64 -4.00
N TRP A 63 1.13 -9.68 -4.50
CA TRP A 63 -0.31 -9.68 -4.25
C TRP A 63 -1.05 -10.90 -4.79
N GLN A 64 -0.55 -11.54 -5.86
CA GLN A 64 -1.17 -12.71 -6.44
C GLN A 64 -1.02 -13.96 -5.56
N ARG A 65 0.07 -14.05 -4.78
CA ARG A 65 0.32 -15.17 -3.88
C ARG A 65 -0.03 -14.90 -2.42
N ILE A 66 -0.17 -13.65 -2.03
CA ILE A 66 -0.52 -13.24 -0.66
C ILE A 66 -1.99 -12.81 -0.64
N SER A 67 -2.87 -13.68 -0.15
CA SER A 67 -4.31 -13.46 -0.20
C SER A 67 -4.75 -12.18 0.52
N GLU A 68 -4.08 -11.80 1.60
CA GLU A 68 -4.36 -10.57 2.33
C GLU A 68 -4.13 -9.33 1.47
N PHE A 69 -3.08 -9.34 0.65
CA PHE A 69 -2.80 -8.23 -0.25
C PHE A 69 -3.82 -8.18 -1.38
N LYS A 70 -4.13 -9.32 -1.98
CA LYS A 70 -5.14 -9.41 -3.02
C LYS A 70 -6.50 -8.92 -2.52
N ASP A 71 -6.89 -9.34 -1.32
CA ASP A 71 -8.14 -8.93 -0.71
C ASP A 71 -8.19 -7.41 -0.48
N CYS A 72 -7.14 -6.84 0.06
CA CYS A 72 -7.05 -5.39 0.26
C CYS A 72 -7.14 -4.62 -1.07
N ILE A 73 -6.42 -5.06 -2.09
CA ILE A 73 -6.42 -4.41 -3.40
C ILE A 73 -7.83 -4.40 -4.01
N PHE A 74 -8.51 -5.53 -4.00
CA PHE A 74 -9.77 -5.67 -4.73
C PHE A 74 -11.02 -5.37 -3.90
N ASN A 75 -10.97 -5.46 -2.58
CA ASN A 75 -12.15 -5.33 -1.73
C ASN A 75 -12.10 -4.13 -0.78
N SER A 76 -10.97 -3.44 -0.68
CA SER A 76 -10.90 -2.18 0.07
C SER A 76 -11.36 -1.01 -0.80
N GLN A 77 -11.33 0.18 -0.22
CA GLN A 77 -11.69 1.41 -0.92
C GLN A 77 -10.54 1.99 -1.77
N ALA A 78 -9.38 1.32 -1.83
CA ALA A 78 -8.19 1.85 -2.47
C ALA A 78 -8.43 2.23 -3.94
N ALA A 79 -9.01 1.32 -4.71
CA ALA A 79 -9.25 1.55 -6.14
C ALA A 79 -10.20 2.72 -6.38
N GLN A 80 -11.27 2.81 -5.60
CA GLN A 80 -12.24 3.90 -5.69
C GLN A 80 -11.59 5.25 -5.35
N ILE A 81 -10.81 5.29 -4.26
CA ILE A 81 -10.12 6.51 -3.83
C ILE A 81 -9.17 7.02 -4.92
N VAL A 82 -8.38 6.13 -5.51
CA VAL A 82 -7.45 6.50 -6.58
C VAL A 82 -8.22 7.03 -7.80
N ALA A 83 -9.28 6.35 -8.22
CA ALA A 83 -10.09 6.80 -9.35
C ALA A 83 -10.70 8.18 -9.11
N GLU A 84 -11.26 8.42 -7.92
CA GLU A 84 -11.84 9.72 -7.57
C GLU A 84 -10.78 10.82 -7.49
N ALA A 85 -9.66 10.56 -6.82
CA ALA A 85 -8.58 11.56 -6.68
C ALA A 85 -8.00 11.98 -8.04
N THR A 86 -7.91 11.05 -8.98
CA THR A 86 -7.39 11.33 -10.32
C THR A 86 -8.46 11.73 -11.33
N SER A 87 -9.72 11.86 -10.89
CA SER A 87 -10.88 12.15 -11.76
C SER A 87 -11.00 11.15 -12.93
N SER A 88 -10.72 9.88 -12.64
CA SER A 88 -10.75 8.78 -13.62
C SER A 88 -11.98 7.91 -13.39
N LYS A 89 -12.45 7.24 -14.44
CA LYS A 89 -13.58 6.30 -14.33
C LYS A 89 -13.21 5.00 -13.63
N SER A 90 -11.94 4.63 -13.67
CA SER A 90 -11.44 3.40 -13.08
C SER A 90 -9.99 3.56 -12.69
N SER A 91 -9.49 2.62 -11.88
CA SER A 91 -8.08 2.49 -11.58
C SER A 91 -7.65 1.04 -11.80
N GLN A 92 -6.38 0.84 -12.08
CA GLN A 92 -5.83 -0.49 -12.34
C GLN A 92 -4.57 -0.67 -11.51
N ILE A 93 -4.47 -1.83 -10.86
CA ILE A 93 -3.25 -2.17 -10.12
C ILE A 93 -2.08 -2.36 -11.10
N PHE A 94 -0.95 -1.75 -10.78
CA PHE A 94 0.30 -1.99 -11.48
C PHE A 94 1.10 -3.08 -10.74
N HIS A 95 1.51 -2.79 -9.52
CA HIS A 95 2.07 -3.78 -8.60
C HIS A 95 1.98 -3.22 -7.17
N GLU A 96 2.15 -4.08 -6.18
CA GLU A 96 2.33 -3.63 -4.81
C GLU A 96 3.80 -3.71 -4.42
N HIS A 97 4.19 -2.85 -3.50
CA HIS A 97 5.54 -2.80 -2.96
C HIS A 97 5.44 -2.61 -1.45
N ILE A 98 6.14 -3.43 -0.71
CA ILE A 98 6.20 -3.28 0.75
C ILE A 98 7.57 -2.81 1.18
N PHE A 99 7.59 -1.97 2.20
CA PHE A 99 8.79 -1.47 2.84
C PHE A 99 8.64 -1.66 4.33
N ILE A 100 9.63 -2.28 4.97
CA ILE A 100 9.68 -2.42 6.41
C ILE A 100 10.99 -1.79 6.89
N LYS A 101 10.86 -0.63 7.53
CA LYS A 101 12.01 0.10 8.07
C LYS A 101 11.90 0.14 9.58
N GLU A 102 12.85 -0.48 10.24
CA GLU A 102 12.98 -0.42 11.69
C GLU A 102 13.76 0.82 12.11
N ALA A 103 13.67 1.17 13.40
CA ALA A 103 14.41 2.29 13.97
C ALA A 103 15.93 2.05 13.87
N GLY A 104 16.66 3.10 13.59
CA GLY A 104 18.13 3.03 13.48
C GLY A 104 18.74 3.35 12.14
#